data_521939d7388afffa2f60fa401b29ae4a
#
_entry.id   521939d7388afffa2f60fa401b29ae4a
#
_cell.length_a   1.000
_cell.length_b   1.000
_cell.length_c   1.000
_cell.angle_alpha   90.00
_cell.angle_beta   90.00
_cell.angle_gamma   90.00
#
_symmetry.space_group_name_H-M   'P 1'
#
loop_
_entity.id
_entity.type
_entity.pdbx_description
1 polymer ?
#
loop_
_entity_poly.entity_id
_entity_poly.type
_entity_poly.pdbx_seq_one_letter_code
_entity_poly.pdbx_strand_id
1 'polypeptide(L)'
;LTWSGDVPQGLPAEYEVKVFEEKTKYMDMTMGAMVLTDAQKKTATLMFDFSQIPLEDVSGKWYIREKMPDSAFTAVTYNFTGKTKDMAGKTAHEVVATYKNAENVEETETFWACKDLGPSLEMMNYPGLNAMPFEYTVQYAETLSCTFTAVEVIDGKVKKTDLLLETGYEELTMEEFQEKIQILQEAMGGGAGAEEDF
;
A
#
# COMPACT_ATOMS: atom_id res chain seq x y z
N LEU A 1 -3.21 13.06 4.56
CA LEU A 1 -2.45 12.91 3.31
C LEU A 1 -2.15 14.28 2.70
N THR A 2 -0.95 14.46 2.21
CA THR A 2 -0.55 15.67 1.50
C THR A 2 -0.03 15.27 0.11
N TRP A 3 -0.81 15.60 -0.91
CA TRP A 3 -0.48 15.34 -2.30
C TRP A 3 0.37 16.47 -2.89
N SER A 4 1.29 16.14 -3.77
CA SER A 4 2.18 17.08 -4.46
C SER A 4 2.37 16.68 -5.92
N GLY A 5 2.48 17.69 -6.81
CA GLY A 5 2.63 17.52 -8.26
C GLY A 5 1.30 17.57 -9.02
N ASP A 6 1.19 16.77 -10.08
CA ASP A 6 0.01 16.71 -10.95
C ASP A 6 -1.10 15.88 -10.32
N VAL A 7 -1.78 16.45 -9.33
CA VAL A 7 -2.74 15.76 -8.48
C VAL A 7 -4.08 15.56 -9.21
N PRO A 8 -4.52 14.30 -9.47
CA PRO A 8 -5.85 14.02 -10.00
C PRO A 8 -6.95 14.51 -9.06
N GLN A 9 -8.09 14.91 -9.64
CA GLN A 9 -9.26 15.27 -8.83
C GLN A 9 -9.86 14.04 -8.12
N GLY A 10 -10.33 14.24 -6.90
CA GLY A 10 -11.04 13.20 -6.15
C GLY A 10 -10.16 12.28 -5.32
N LEU A 11 -8.86 12.51 -5.28
CA LEU A 11 -8.00 11.78 -4.35
C LEU A 11 -8.38 12.12 -2.91
N PRO A 12 -8.42 11.13 -2.00
CA PRO A 12 -8.82 11.36 -0.62
C PRO A 12 -7.76 12.15 0.15
N ALA A 13 -8.23 12.88 1.15
CA ALA A 13 -7.38 13.65 2.07
C ALA A 13 -6.91 12.81 3.27
N GLU A 14 -7.61 11.72 3.56
CA GLU A 14 -7.30 10.83 4.70
C GLU A 14 -7.72 9.39 4.41
N TYR A 15 -7.12 8.43 5.09
CA TYR A 15 -7.50 7.04 5.05
C TYR A 15 -7.27 6.36 6.40
N GLU A 16 -7.92 5.24 6.61
CA GLU A 16 -7.82 4.44 7.83
C GLU A 16 -6.93 3.22 7.61
N VAL A 17 -6.00 2.98 8.53
CA VAL A 17 -5.23 1.74 8.60
C VAL A 17 -5.62 0.99 9.87
N LYS A 18 -6.12 -0.24 9.73
CA LYS A 18 -6.37 -1.15 10.84
C LYS A 18 -5.14 -2.00 11.08
N VAL A 19 -4.66 -1.99 12.31
CA VAL A 19 -3.49 -2.78 12.72
C VAL A 19 -3.89 -3.73 13.85
N PHE A 20 -3.53 -5.00 13.73
CA PHE A 20 -3.66 -6.00 14.78
C PHE A 20 -2.52 -7.00 14.70
N GLU A 21 -1.68 -7.03 15.73
CA GLU A 21 -0.42 -7.81 15.72
C GLU A 21 0.43 -7.44 14.49
N GLU A 22 0.78 -8.42 13.66
CA GLU A 22 1.63 -8.28 12.48
C GLU A 22 0.82 -8.11 11.17
N LYS A 23 -0.46 -7.73 11.30
CA LYS A 23 -1.37 -7.56 10.15
C LYS A 23 -1.86 -6.14 10.05
N THR A 24 -2.02 -5.68 8.81
CA THR A 24 -2.68 -4.41 8.50
C THR A 24 -3.78 -4.59 7.47
N LYS A 25 -4.80 -3.74 7.53
CA LYS A 25 -5.82 -3.60 6.49
C LYS A 25 -6.03 -2.12 6.20
N TYR A 26 -5.96 -1.75 4.94
CA TYR A 26 -6.15 -0.38 4.47
C TYR A 26 -6.70 -0.38 3.04
N MET A 27 -7.15 0.78 2.57
CA MET A 27 -7.55 0.97 1.18
C MET A 27 -6.39 1.55 0.39
N ASP A 28 -6.00 0.90 -0.71
CA ASP A 28 -5.08 1.48 -1.67
C ASP A 28 -5.76 2.62 -2.42
N MET A 29 -5.14 3.78 -2.35
CA MET A 29 -5.72 5.03 -2.82
C MET A 29 -5.68 5.18 -4.33
N THR A 30 -4.78 4.45 -5.00
CA THR A 30 -4.58 4.54 -6.45
C THR A 30 -5.43 3.53 -7.19
N MET A 31 -5.62 2.35 -6.61
CA MET A 31 -6.32 1.23 -7.23
C MET A 31 -7.73 1.02 -6.68
N GLY A 32 -8.08 1.68 -5.56
CA GLY A 32 -9.35 1.44 -4.87
C GLY A 32 -9.47 0.04 -4.26
N ALA A 33 -8.35 -0.68 -4.18
CA ALA A 33 -8.29 -2.01 -3.60
C ALA A 33 -8.22 -1.95 -2.08
N MET A 34 -8.90 -2.87 -1.41
CA MET A 34 -8.62 -3.14 0.00
C MET A 34 -7.39 -4.03 0.09
N VAL A 35 -6.38 -3.59 0.83
CA VAL A 35 -5.14 -4.35 1.00
C VAL A 35 -5.07 -4.91 2.41
N LEU A 36 -4.85 -6.22 2.48
CA LEU A 36 -4.61 -6.95 3.73
C LEU A 36 -3.18 -7.49 3.70
N THR A 37 -2.35 -7.06 4.64
CA THR A 37 -0.98 -7.57 4.78
C THR A 37 -0.83 -8.48 6.00
N ASP A 38 0.11 -9.41 5.91
CA ASP A 38 0.53 -10.27 7.00
C ASP A 38 2.07 -10.31 7.00
N ALA A 39 2.69 -9.55 7.92
CA ALA A 39 4.14 -9.40 7.98
C ALA A 39 4.84 -10.72 8.35
N GLN A 40 4.20 -11.57 9.17
CA GLN A 40 4.75 -12.87 9.54
C GLN A 40 4.81 -13.82 8.34
N LYS A 41 3.77 -13.81 7.51
CA LYS A 41 3.70 -14.65 6.30
C LYS A 41 4.38 -14.01 5.10
N LYS A 42 4.74 -12.73 5.20
CA LYS A 42 5.28 -11.91 4.11
C LYS A 42 4.34 -11.89 2.90
N THR A 43 3.03 -11.70 3.15
CA THR A 43 2.00 -11.72 2.11
C THR A 43 1.21 -10.42 2.09
N ALA A 44 0.82 -10.00 0.88
CA ALA A 44 -0.20 -9.00 0.65
C ALA A 44 -1.37 -9.64 -0.11
N THR A 45 -2.60 -9.28 0.26
CA THR A 45 -3.82 -9.68 -0.43
C THR A 45 -4.53 -8.42 -0.86
N LEU A 46 -4.64 -8.21 -2.15
CA LEU A 46 -5.34 -7.08 -2.75
C LEU A 46 -6.74 -7.55 -3.12
N MET A 47 -7.75 -6.86 -2.60
CA MET A 47 -9.17 -7.21 -2.77
C MET A 47 -9.87 -6.10 -3.55
N PHE A 48 -10.56 -6.48 -4.62
CA PHE A 48 -11.27 -5.58 -5.53
C PHE A 48 -12.77 -5.91 -5.51
N ASP A 49 -13.60 -4.88 -5.36
CA ASP A 49 -15.06 -5.03 -5.47
C ASP A 49 -15.57 -4.32 -6.74
N PHE A 50 -15.71 -5.08 -7.79
CA PHE A 50 -16.28 -4.65 -9.08
C PHE A 50 -17.71 -5.13 -9.30
N SER A 51 -18.41 -5.54 -8.24
CA SER A 51 -19.79 -6.05 -8.33
C SER A 51 -20.80 -5.03 -8.88
N GLN A 52 -20.45 -3.74 -8.88
CA GLN A 52 -21.29 -2.68 -9.43
C GLN A 52 -20.95 -2.32 -10.89
N ILE A 53 -19.93 -2.95 -11.48
CA ILE A 53 -19.57 -2.73 -12.88
C ILE A 53 -20.48 -3.57 -13.76
N PRO A 54 -21.21 -2.96 -14.74
CA PRO A 54 -22.16 -3.66 -15.58
C PRO A 54 -21.48 -4.37 -16.77
N LEU A 55 -20.41 -5.09 -16.53
CA LEU A 55 -19.66 -5.89 -17.48
C LEU A 55 -19.58 -7.32 -16.94
N GLU A 56 -20.25 -8.28 -17.59
CA GLU A 56 -20.38 -9.65 -17.09
C GLU A 56 -19.02 -10.32 -16.81
N ASP A 57 -18.05 -10.14 -17.72
CA ASP A 57 -16.71 -10.72 -17.60
C ASP A 57 -15.84 -10.06 -16.52
N VAL A 58 -16.24 -8.89 -16.03
CA VAL A 58 -15.48 -8.07 -15.07
C VAL A 58 -16.20 -7.95 -13.73
N SER A 59 -17.55 -8.06 -13.73
CA SER A 59 -18.34 -7.92 -12.50
C SER A 59 -18.00 -9.00 -11.49
N GLY A 60 -17.82 -8.58 -10.22
CA GLY A 60 -17.55 -9.52 -9.12
C GLY A 60 -16.67 -8.95 -8.04
N LYS A 61 -16.33 -9.82 -7.11
CA LYS A 61 -15.40 -9.51 -6.01
C LYS A 61 -14.23 -10.47 -6.12
N TRP A 62 -13.02 -9.92 -6.30
CA TRP A 62 -11.84 -10.73 -6.51
C TRP A 62 -10.72 -10.33 -5.57
N TYR A 63 -9.83 -11.27 -5.31
CA TYR A 63 -8.56 -10.96 -4.69
C TYR A 63 -7.41 -11.64 -5.41
N ILE A 64 -6.26 -10.99 -5.35
CA ILE A 64 -4.97 -11.58 -5.67
C ILE A 64 -4.12 -11.62 -4.41
N ARG A 65 -3.32 -12.66 -4.26
CA ARG A 65 -2.41 -12.79 -3.14
C ARG A 65 -0.99 -12.90 -3.63
N GLU A 66 -0.16 -11.99 -3.14
CA GLU A 66 1.25 -11.98 -3.44
C GLU A 66 2.08 -12.33 -2.21
N LYS A 67 3.12 -13.09 -2.42
CA LYS A 67 4.14 -13.36 -1.42
C LYS A 67 5.39 -12.59 -1.77
N MET A 68 5.83 -11.73 -0.87
CA MET A 68 7.08 -11.01 -1.03
C MET A 68 8.27 -11.98 -0.90
N PRO A 69 9.27 -11.91 -1.78
CA PRO A 69 10.46 -12.74 -1.67
C PRO A 69 11.28 -12.36 -0.44
N ASP A 70 11.98 -13.32 0.14
CA ASP A 70 12.82 -13.08 1.32
C ASP A 70 13.91 -12.03 1.06
N SER A 71 14.39 -11.92 -0.19
CA SER A 71 15.34 -10.89 -0.62
C SER A 71 14.82 -9.47 -0.42
N ALA A 72 13.52 -9.22 -0.55
CA ALA A 72 12.95 -7.89 -0.32
C ALA A 72 13.17 -7.43 1.15
N PHE A 73 13.13 -8.37 2.11
CA PHE A 73 13.31 -8.08 3.53
C PHE A 73 14.77 -7.85 3.95
N THR A 74 15.71 -8.13 3.07
CA THR A 74 17.14 -7.92 3.29
C THR A 74 17.73 -6.84 2.39
N ALA A 75 16.94 -6.35 1.42
CA ALA A 75 17.36 -5.33 0.47
C ALA A 75 17.45 -3.93 1.11
N VAL A 76 16.75 -3.71 2.23
CA VAL A 76 16.71 -2.43 2.92
C VAL A 76 17.29 -2.58 4.32
N THR A 77 18.15 -1.66 4.70
CA THR A 77 18.70 -1.57 6.06
C THR A 77 18.05 -0.38 6.78
N TYR A 78 17.51 -0.61 7.99
CA TYR A 78 16.85 0.43 8.79
C TYR A 78 17.70 0.80 10.00
N ASN A 79 18.02 2.08 10.14
CA ASN A 79 18.73 2.63 11.28
C ASN A 79 17.84 3.62 12.03
N PHE A 80 17.54 3.33 13.29
CA PHE A 80 16.86 4.25 14.20
C PHE A 80 17.89 5.22 14.77
N THR A 81 17.79 6.51 14.42
CA THR A 81 18.79 7.53 14.76
C THR A 81 18.81 7.92 16.25
N GLY A 82 17.80 7.52 17.00
CA GLY A 82 17.59 7.91 18.40
C GLY A 82 16.77 9.19 18.59
N LYS A 83 16.50 9.95 17.51
CA LYS A 83 15.57 11.08 17.59
C LYS A 83 14.13 10.59 17.71
N THR A 84 13.34 11.32 18.48
CA THR A 84 11.92 11.05 18.71
C THR A 84 11.09 12.31 18.62
N LYS A 85 9.81 12.17 18.27
CA LYS A 85 8.77 13.20 18.37
C LYS A 85 7.43 12.56 18.73
N ASP A 86 6.51 13.33 19.30
CA ASP A 86 5.16 12.87 19.54
C ASP A 86 4.32 13.08 18.27
N MET A 87 3.65 12.00 17.83
CA MET A 87 2.75 12.00 16.69
C MET A 87 1.52 11.14 17.00
N ALA A 88 0.34 11.66 16.75
CA ALA A 88 -0.92 10.93 16.94
C ALA A 88 -1.06 10.30 18.35
N GLY A 89 -0.47 10.92 19.39
CA GLY A 89 -0.49 10.41 20.75
C GLY A 89 0.49 9.25 21.03
N LYS A 90 1.40 8.95 20.11
CA LYS A 90 2.44 7.92 20.25
C LYS A 90 3.84 8.53 20.03
N THR A 91 4.85 7.85 20.54
CA THR A 91 6.25 8.23 20.26
C THR A 91 6.67 7.69 18.90
N ALA A 92 6.91 8.59 17.96
CA ALA A 92 7.52 8.27 16.67
C ALA A 92 9.06 8.41 16.77
N HIS A 93 9.75 7.48 16.11
CA HIS A 93 11.21 7.43 16.02
C HIS A 93 11.64 7.77 14.60
N GLU A 94 12.70 8.58 14.48
CA GLU A 94 13.31 8.81 13.17
C GLU A 94 14.05 7.56 12.69
N VAL A 95 13.78 7.17 11.44
CA VAL A 95 14.38 6.02 10.78
C VAL A 95 15.07 6.49 9.51
N VAL A 96 16.29 6.00 9.29
CA VAL A 96 16.98 6.12 8.01
C VAL A 96 16.96 4.75 7.36
N ALA A 97 16.27 4.63 6.23
CA ALA A 97 16.33 3.46 5.36
C ALA A 97 17.44 3.64 4.34
N THR A 98 18.26 2.61 4.14
CA THR A 98 19.30 2.57 3.11
C THR A 98 19.03 1.38 2.19
N TYR A 99 18.95 1.63 0.90
CA TYR A 99 18.68 0.63 -0.13
C TYR A 99 19.43 0.94 -1.42
N LYS A 100 19.42 0.00 -2.36
CA LYS A 100 19.95 0.20 -3.71
C LYS A 100 18.79 0.37 -4.69
N ASN A 101 18.87 1.42 -5.51
CA ASN A 101 17.92 1.64 -6.58
C ASN A 101 18.15 0.68 -7.76
N ALA A 102 17.34 0.79 -8.82
CA ALA A 102 17.42 -0.04 -10.02
C ALA A 102 18.79 0.04 -10.74
N GLU A 103 19.51 1.14 -10.56
CA GLU A 103 20.86 1.37 -11.12
C GLU A 103 21.98 0.86 -10.19
N ASN A 104 21.61 0.15 -9.09
CA ASN A 104 22.54 -0.32 -8.06
C ASN A 104 23.28 0.80 -7.31
N VAL A 105 22.73 2.02 -7.32
CA VAL A 105 23.23 3.16 -6.56
C VAL A 105 22.59 3.14 -5.18
N GLU A 106 23.40 3.37 -4.13
CA GLU A 106 22.92 3.45 -2.76
C GLU A 106 22.14 4.76 -2.54
N GLU A 107 20.94 4.63 -2.03
CA GLU A 107 20.05 5.73 -1.68
C GLU A 107 19.62 5.64 -0.22
N THR A 108 19.26 6.79 0.34
CA THR A 108 18.75 6.87 1.71
C THR A 108 17.45 7.66 1.74
N GLU A 109 16.53 7.19 2.55
CA GLU A 109 15.28 7.87 2.86
C GLU A 109 15.16 8.05 4.38
N THR A 110 14.66 9.20 4.83
CA THR A 110 14.42 9.46 6.24
C THR A 110 12.94 9.65 6.49
N PHE A 111 12.39 8.90 7.44
CA PHE A 111 10.99 8.96 7.80
C PHE A 111 10.77 8.71 9.29
N TRP A 112 9.50 8.78 9.74
CA TRP A 112 9.15 8.57 11.14
C TRP A 112 8.29 7.31 11.29
N ALA A 113 8.57 6.49 12.30
CA ALA A 113 7.86 5.25 12.55
C ALA A 113 7.61 5.01 14.05
N CYS A 114 6.48 4.36 14.36
CA CYS A 114 6.09 3.98 15.72
C CYS A 114 6.43 2.51 15.96
N LYS A 115 7.27 2.23 16.96
CA LYS A 115 7.69 0.86 17.33
C LYS A 115 6.59 0.07 18.02
N ASP A 116 5.66 0.76 18.68
CA ASP A 116 4.61 0.12 19.49
C ASP A 116 3.52 -0.54 18.62
N LEU A 117 3.49 -0.25 17.31
CA LEU A 117 2.49 -0.74 16.36
C LEU A 117 3.05 -1.68 15.28
N GLY A 118 4.30 -2.05 15.36
CA GLY A 118 4.92 -2.86 14.29
C GLY A 118 5.29 -4.25 14.72
N PRO A 119 5.73 -5.16 13.82
CA PRO A 119 6.06 -4.90 12.40
C PRO A 119 4.82 -4.76 11.50
N SER A 120 4.95 -3.95 10.47
CA SER A 120 3.89 -3.69 9.48
C SER A 120 4.49 -3.71 8.07
N LEU A 121 3.74 -4.29 7.12
CA LEU A 121 4.03 -4.18 5.69
C LEU A 121 3.16 -3.07 5.10
N GLU A 122 3.33 -1.85 5.57
CA GLU A 122 2.60 -0.71 5.06
C GLU A 122 2.83 -0.56 3.57
N MET A 123 1.77 -0.77 2.77
CA MET A 123 1.78 -0.70 1.31
C MET A 123 2.94 -1.47 0.64
N MET A 124 3.55 -2.44 1.34
CA MET A 124 4.76 -3.17 0.93
C MET A 124 6.03 -2.31 0.74
N ASN A 125 5.99 -1.04 1.16
CA ASN A 125 7.09 -0.10 0.92
C ASN A 125 8.30 -0.30 1.84
N TYR A 126 8.07 -0.80 3.06
CA TYR A 126 9.14 -0.94 4.06
C TYR A 126 9.26 -2.39 4.58
N PRO A 127 9.56 -3.37 3.70
CA PRO A 127 9.67 -4.76 4.10
C PRO A 127 10.82 -4.96 5.11
N GLY A 128 10.51 -5.62 6.21
CA GLY A 128 11.49 -5.87 7.29
C GLY A 128 11.61 -4.75 8.34
N LEU A 129 10.91 -3.64 8.18
CA LEU A 129 10.82 -2.64 9.23
C LEU A 129 10.02 -3.18 10.43
N ASN A 130 10.63 -3.16 11.62
CA ASN A 130 9.97 -3.57 12.87
C ASN A 130 9.30 -2.36 13.55
N ALA A 131 8.46 -1.65 12.81
CA ALA A 131 7.69 -0.49 13.25
C ALA A 131 6.61 -0.17 12.22
N MET A 132 5.60 0.65 12.60
CA MET A 132 4.61 1.19 11.69
C MET A 132 5.07 2.57 11.19
N PRO A 133 5.21 2.82 9.87
CA PRO A 133 5.49 4.15 9.34
C PRO A 133 4.39 5.15 9.74
N PHE A 134 4.79 6.31 10.26
CA PHE A 134 3.89 7.38 10.72
C PHE A 134 3.96 8.65 9.88
N GLU A 135 5.12 8.94 9.32
CA GLU A 135 5.28 10.04 8.36
C GLU A 135 6.30 9.60 7.32
N TYR A 136 5.87 9.46 6.09
CA TYR A 136 6.69 8.99 4.96
C TYR A 136 6.09 9.48 3.65
N THR A 137 6.88 9.48 2.57
CA THR A 137 6.44 9.93 1.25
C THR A 137 6.52 8.78 0.25
N VAL A 138 5.47 8.60 -0.53
CA VAL A 138 5.41 7.62 -1.64
C VAL A 138 5.40 8.38 -2.95
N GLN A 139 6.29 7.99 -3.86
CA GLN A 139 6.31 8.47 -5.23
C GLN A 139 5.44 7.53 -6.09
N TYR A 140 4.33 8.04 -6.62
CA TYR A 140 3.41 7.27 -7.48
C TYR A 140 3.76 7.39 -8.96
N ALA A 141 4.28 8.55 -9.36
CA ALA A 141 4.75 8.83 -10.72
C ALA A 141 5.85 9.88 -10.66
N GLU A 142 6.51 10.17 -11.77
CA GLU A 142 7.60 11.15 -11.84
C GLU A 142 7.20 12.52 -11.25
N THR A 143 5.95 12.95 -11.48
CA THR A 143 5.42 14.24 -11.02
C THR A 143 4.37 14.13 -9.92
N LEU A 144 4.10 12.93 -9.37
CA LEU A 144 3.06 12.71 -8.37
C LEU A 144 3.60 12.01 -7.14
N SER A 145 3.52 12.67 -6.00
CA SER A 145 3.86 12.06 -4.70
C SER A 145 2.80 12.33 -3.64
N CYS A 146 2.78 11.50 -2.60
CA CYS A 146 1.94 11.69 -1.44
C CYS A 146 2.74 11.51 -0.16
N THR A 147 2.67 12.48 0.73
CA THR A 147 3.17 12.36 2.09
C THR A 147 2.03 11.89 3.00
N PHE A 148 2.24 10.76 3.62
CA PHE A 148 1.38 10.16 4.63
C PHE A 148 1.81 10.65 6.00
N THR A 149 0.86 11.09 6.81
CA THR A 149 1.13 11.56 8.18
C THR A 149 0.07 11.00 9.11
N ALA A 150 0.46 10.22 10.12
CA ALA A 150 -0.43 9.74 11.15
C ALA A 150 -0.99 10.93 11.96
N VAL A 151 -2.30 11.06 12.02
CA VAL A 151 -2.98 12.15 12.73
C VAL A 151 -3.69 11.67 14.00
N GLU A 152 -4.09 10.42 14.04
CA GLU A 152 -4.78 9.82 15.18
C GLU A 152 -4.47 8.32 15.27
N VAL A 153 -4.30 7.81 16.50
CA VAL A 153 -4.24 6.39 16.81
C VAL A 153 -5.32 6.07 17.83
N ILE A 154 -6.22 5.15 17.48
CA ILE A 154 -7.30 4.71 18.34
C ILE A 154 -7.01 3.30 18.85
N ASP A 155 -6.58 3.19 20.11
CA ASP A 155 -6.21 1.91 20.71
C ASP A 155 -7.42 1.01 21.00
N GLY A 156 -7.24 -0.30 20.87
CA GLY A 156 -8.10 -1.33 21.45
C GLY A 156 -9.43 -1.61 20.72
N LYS A 157 -9.68 -1.00 19.55
CA LYS A 157 -10.94 -1.21 18.80
C LYS A 157 -10.85 -2.29 17.73
N VAL A 158 -9.66 -2.56 17.19
CA VAL A 158 -9.46 -3.53 16.08
C VAL A 158 -9.41 -4.94 16.64
N LYS A 159 -10.17 -5.86 16.03
CA LYS A 159 -10.19 -7.29 16.36
C LYS A 159 -9.53 -8.08 15.23
N LYS A 160 -9.03 -9.26 15.54
CA LYS A 160 -8.49 -10.19 14.55
C LYS A 160 -9.46 -10.46 13.39
N THR A 161 -10.76 -10.49 13.67
CA THR A 161 -11.81 -10.68 12.65
C THR A 161 -11.89 -9.56 11.64
N ASP A 162 -11.50 -8.33 12.00
CA ASP A 162 -11.55 -7.16 11.14
C ASP A 162 -10.46 -7.20 10.05
N LEU A 163 -9.47 -8.09 10.25
CA LEU A 163 -8.32 -8.31 9.37
C LEU A 163 -8.37 -9.67 8.65
N LEU A 164 -9.56 -10.21 8.50
CA LEU A 164 -9.79 -11.41 7.69
C LEU A 164 -10.17 -11.02 6.26
N LEU A 165 -9.88 -11.92 5.32
CA LEU A 165 -10.47 -11.86 3.99
C LEU A 165 -11.99 -11.95 4.11
N GLU A 166 -12.69 -11.02 3.52
CA GLU A 166 -14.15 -10.99 3.53
C GLU A 166 -14.71 -12.14 2.67
N THR A 167 -15.92 -12.59 3.01
CA THR A 167 -16.60 -13.65 2.25
C THR A 167 -17.08 -13.13 0.90
N GLY A 168 -17.14 -14.02 -0.09
CA GLY A 168 -17.67 -13.71 -1.42
C GLY A 168 -16.62 -13.19 -2.40
N TYR A 169 -15.34 -13.14 -2.00
CA TYR A 169 -14.23 -12.86 -2.90
C TYR A 169 -13.69 -14.18 -3.49
N GLU A 170 -13.44 -14.18 -4.79
CA GLU A 170 -12.80 -15.26 -5.54
C GLU A 170 -11.30 -14.98 -5.71
N GLU A 171 -10.46 -16.00 -5.56
CA GLU A 171 -9.02 -15.88 -5.79
C GLU A 171 -8.72 -15.93 -7.28
N LEU A 172 -8.00 -14.94 -7.77
CA LEU A 172 -7.49 -14.91 -9.14
C LEU A 172 -5.99 -15.08 -9.15
N THR A 173 -5.48 -15.69 -10.19
CA THR A 173 -4.07 -15.59 -10.56
C THR A 173 -3.76 -14.17 -11.07
N MET A 174 -2.49 -13.79 -11.11
CA MET A 174 -2.09 -12.50 -11.68
C MET A 174 -2.47 -12.40 -13.17
N GLU A 175 -2.41 -13.51 -13.92
CA GLU A 175 -2.77 -13.57 -15.32
C GLU A 175 -4.27 -13.30 -15.52
N GLU A 176 -5.15 -14.01 -14.79
CA GLU A 176 -6.60 -13.79 -14.82
C GLU A 176 -6.98 -12.36 -14.39
N PHE A 177 -6.28 -11.80 -13.41
CA PHE A 177 -6.50 -10.43 -12.99
C PHE A 177 -6.11 -9.42 -14.09
N GLN A 178 -4.97 -9.61 -14.75
CA GLN A 178 -4.55 -8.76 -15.87
C GLN A 178 -5.51 -8.79 -17.03
N GLU A 179 -6.04 -9.97 -17.40
CA GLU A 179 -7.08 -10.11 -18.44
C GLU A 179 -8.33 -9.30 -18.10
N LYS A 180 -8.81 -9.37 -16.84
CA LYS A 180 -9.99 -8.61 -16.41
C LYS A 180 -9.74 -7.10 -16.41
N ILE A 181 -8.57 -6.65 -15.99
CA ILE A 181 -8.19 -5.22 -16.03
C ILE A 181 -8.11 -4.73 -17.48
N GLN A 182 -7.60 -5.53 -18.40
CA GLN A 182 -7.58 -5.17 -19.82
C GLN A 182 -8.99 -4.98 -20.38
N ILE A 183 -9.91 -5.92 -20.12
CA ILE A 183 -11.32 -5.80 -20.52
C ILE A 183 -11.94 -4.50 -19.96
N LEU A 184 -11.66 -4.20 -18.68
CA LEU A 184 -12.15 -3.00 -18.04
C LEU A 184 -11.63 -1.73 -18.73
N GLN A 185 -10.32 -1.66 -19.03
CA GLN A 185 -9.69 -0.53 -19.71
C GLN A 185 -10.28 -0.32 -21.11
N GLU A 186 -10.46 -1.39 -21.89
CA GLU A 186 -11.07 -1.34 -23.22
C GLU A 186 -12.52 -0.82 -23.16
N ALA A 187 -13.30 -1.29 -22.18
CA ALA A 187 -14.70 -0.88 -22.01
C ALA A 187 -14.85 0.57 -21.52
N MET A 188 -13.88 1.08 -20.74
CA MET A 188 -13.87 2.48 -20.26
C MET A 188 -13.35 3.47 -21.32
N GLY A 189 -13.10 3.03 -22.54
CA GLY A 189 -12.60 3.89 -23.62
C GLY A 189 -11.11 4.17 -23.52
N GLY A 190 -10.35 3.27 -22.96
CA GLY A 190 -8.89 3.28 -22.88
C GLY A 190 -8.16 3.03 -24.21
N GLY A 191 -8.79 3.40 -25.30
CA GLY A 191 -8.15 3.60 -26.59
C GLY A 191 -7.75 5.07 -26.75
N ALA A 192 -6.88 5.60 -25.91
CA ALA A 192 -6.14 6.79 -26.28
C ALA A 192 -5.19 6.38 -27.40
N GLY A 193 -5.63 6.65 -28.61
CA GLY A 193 -5.04 6.26 -29.86
C GLY A 193 -3.54 6.51 -29.93
N ALA A 194 -2.83 5.48 -30.18
CA ALA A 194 -1.70 5.54 -31.08
C ALA A 194 -2.29 5.65 -32.50
N GLU A 195 -2.78 6.82 -32.87
CA GLU A 195 -2.78 7.24 -34.26
C GLU A 195 -1.33 7.62 -34.59
N GLU A 196 -0.55 6.62 -34.98
CA GLU A 196 0.54 6.82 -35.90
C GLU A 196 -0.10 7.11 -37.25
N ASP A 197 -0.26 8.38 -37.56
CA ASP A 197 -0.48 8.84 -38.93
C ASP A 197 0.75 9.64 -39.39
N PHE A 198 1.45 9.01 -40.35
CA PHE A 198 2.35 9.50 -41.38
C PHE A 198 3.64 10.22 -41.00
#